data_6262ec4012993d9a04cdbccc498dc0fa
#
_entry.id   6262ec4012993d9a04cdbccc498dc0fa
#
_cell.length_a   1.000
_cell.length_b   1.000
_cell.length_c   1.000
_cell.angle_alpha   90.00
_cell.angle_beta   90.00
_cell.angle_gamma   90.00
#
_symmetry.space_group_name_H-M   'P 1'
#
loop_
_entity.id
_entity.type
_entity.pdbx_description
1 polymer ?
#
loop_
_entity_poly.entity_id
_entity_poly.type
_entity_poly.pdbx_seq_one_letter_code
_entity_poly.pdbx_strand_id
1 'polypeptide(L)'
;VETPTACNRQMCRVIGVKDTKIKTELNKVIIGLPGFNKEHVNFFIITYDLAAFAYSGERQQGLLNTGLCTMNFVNALHAKGIGSCCLQWSNKHSEDRRIRKLLGLKDSERIGVIVGAGYYLPENTIPCSVRRPISDIYREV
;
A
#
# COMPACT_ATOMS: atom_id res chain seq x y z
N VAL A 1 5.84 10.18 12.61
CA VAL A 1 5.94 9.38 11.37
C VAL A 1 7.26 9.69 10.69
N GLU A 2 8.17 8.69 10.65
CA GLU A 2 9.58 8.88 10.25
C GLU A 2 9.84 8.61 8.76
N THR A 3 8.79 8.53 7.94
CA THR A 3 8.96 8.28 6.49
C THR A 3 9.53 9.51 5.80
N PRO A 4 10.69 9.41 5.14
CA PRO A 4 11.20 10.52 4.34
C PRO A 4 10.31 10.77 3.12
N THR A 5 10.14 12.04 2.77
CA THR A 5 9.43 12.45 1.56
C THR A 5 10.20 13.54 0.81
N ALA A 6 10.03 13.61 -0.50
CA ALA A 6 10.64 14.65 -1.31
C ALA A 6 10.31 16.04 -0.75
N CYS A 7 11.35 16.83 -0.41
CA CYS A 7 11.23 18.17 0.18
C CYS A 7 10.35 18.24 1.43
N ASN A 8 10.25 17.15 2.18
CA ASN A 8 9.38 17.00 3.36
C ASN A 8 7.90 17.36 3.09
N ARG A 9 7.40 17.10 1.90
CA ARG A 9 6.02 17.43 1.50
C ARG A 9 4.94 16.58 2.15
N GLN A 10 5.31 15.43 2.72
CA GLN A 10 4.43 14.54 3.49
C GLN A 10 3.11 14.21 2.79
N MET A 11 3.19 13.93 1.47
CA MET A 11 2.03 13.74 0.59
C MET A 11 1.32 12.40 0.76
N CYS A 12 1.90 11.46 1.50
CA CYS A 12 1.31 10.14 1.72
C CYS A 12 0.35 10.14 2.90
N ARG A 13 -0.72 9.36 2.76
CA ARG A 13 -1.68 9.10 3.85
C ARG A 13 -1.97 7.61 3.95
N VAL A 14 -2.25 7.15 5.17
CA VAL A 14 -2.70 5.78 5.44
C VAL A 14 -4.14 5.83 5.89
N ILE A 15 -5.02 5.15 5.16
CA ILE A 15 -6.46 5.09 5.42
C ILE A 15 -6.80 3.68 5.88
N GLY A 16 -7.22 3.52 7.14
CA GLY A 16 -7.73 2.25 7.65
C GLY A 16 -9.21 2.07 7.26
N VAL A 17 -9.53 0.95 6.65
CA VAL A 17 -10.88 0.63 6.19
C VAL A 17 -11.66 -0.08 7.31
N LYS A 18 -12.56 0.65 7.98
CA LYS A 18 -13.45 0.11 9.02
C LYS A 18 -14.85 -0.21 8.50
N ASP A 19 -15.31 0.52 7.50
CA ASP A 19 -16.67 0.36 6.94
C ASP A 19 -16.77 -0.96 6.17
N THR A 20 -17.75 -1.78 6.56
CA THR A 20 -17.98 -3.11 5.97
C THR A 20 -18.39 -3.03 4.49
N LYS A 21 -19.15 -2.00 4.10
CA LYS A 21 -19.55 -1.81 2.70
C LYS A 21 -18.35 -1.49 1.83
N ILE A 22 -17.47 -0.59 2.31
CA ILE A 22 -16.21 -0.26 1.62
C ILE A 22 -15.33 -1.50 1.53
N LYS A 23 -15.20 -2.28 2.60
CA LYS A 23 -14.44 -3.53 2.61
C LYS A 23 -14.97 -4.52 1.57
N THR A 24 -16.30 -4.66 1.47
CA THR A 24 -16.95 -5.53 0.47
C THR A 24 -16.64 -5.09 -0.96
N GLU A 25 -16.70 -3.79 -1.24
CA GLU A 25 -16.38 -3.25 -2.56
C GLU A 25 -14.90 -3.39 -2.92
N LEU A 26 -14.00 -3.20 -1.96
CA LEU A 26 -12.57 -3.46 -2.13
C LEU A 26 -12.29 -4.92 -2.45
N ASN A 27 -12.92 -5.86 -1.76
CA ASN A 27 -12.76 -7.30 -1.99
C ASN A 27 -13.09 -7.76 -3.42
N LYS A 28 -13.93 -7.00 -4.14
CA LYS A 28 -14.27 -7.28 -5.54
C LYS A 28 -13.16 -6.91 -6.53
N VAL A 29 -12.31 -5.95 -6.16
CA VAL A 29 -11.32 -5.35 -7.06
C VAL A 29 -9.87 -5.57 -6.63
N ILE A 30 -9.63 -6.02 -5.40
CA ILE A 30 -8.28 -6.34 -4.94
C ILE A 30 -7.76 -7.59 -5.64
N ILE A 31 -6.59 -7.46 -6.25
CA ILE A 31 -5.86 -8.53 -6.91
C ILE A 31 -4.80 -9.07 -5.93
N GLY A 32 -4.61 -10.40 -5.92
CA GLY A 32 -3.51 -11.02 -5.18
C GLY A 32 -3.87 -11.60 -3.80
N LEU A 33 -5.15 -11.91 -3.56
CA LEU A 33 -5.60 -12.58 -2.34
C LEU A 33 -6.20 -14.00 -2.58
N PRO A 34 -5.68 -14.84 -3.50
CA PRO A 34 -6.17 -16.21 -3.58
C PRO A 34 -5.82 -16.94 -2.27
N GLY A 35 -6.81 -17.56 -1.64
CA GLY A 35 -6.60 -18.32 -0.40
C GLY A 35 -6.64 -17.55 0.91
N PHE A 36 -6.69 -16.20 0.88
CA PHE A 36 -6.89 -15.43 2.12
C PHE A 36 -8.37 -15.39 2.52
N ASN A 37 -8.64 -15.58 3.80
CA ASN A 37 -9.96 -15.29 4.35
C ASN A 37 -10.14 -13.77 4.45
N LYS A 38 -10.79 -13.20 3.43
CA LYS A 38 -10.98 -11.75 3.28
C LYS A 38 -11.80 -11.09 4.39
N GLU A 39 -12.56 -11.87 5.14
CA GLU A 39 -13.41 -11.36 6.24
C GLU A 39 -12.57 -10.90 7.43
N HIS A 40 -11.46 -11.60 7.71
CA HIS A 40 -10.59 -11.32 8.84
C HIS A 40 -9.40 -10.40 8.52
N VAL A 41 -9.22 -10.03 7.26
CA VAL A 41 -8.16 -9.09 6.85
C VAL A 41 -8.61 -7.65 7.07
N ASN A 42 -7.78 -6.86 7.72
CA ASN A 42 -7.94 -5.41 7.80
C ASN A 42 -7.20 -4.76 6.63
N PHE A 43 -7.86 -3.85 5.91
CA PHE A 43 -7.24 -3.15 4.80
C PHE A 43 -6.80 -1.75 5.20
N PHE A 44 -5.58 -1.44 4.81
CA PHE A 44 -5.00 -0.10 4.88
C PHE A 44 -4.64 0.35 3.47
N ILE A 45 -5.13 1.52 3.08
CA ILE A 45 -4.89 2.07 1.75
C ILE A 45 -3.86 3.18 1.91
N ILE A 46 -2.74 3.07 1.22
CA ILE A 46 -1.72 4.11 1.20
C ILE A 46 -1.91 4.92 -0.07
N THR A 47 -2.17 6.21 0.12
CA THR A 47 -2.43 7.17 -0.94
C THR A 47 -1.32 8.21 -1.03
N TYR A 48 -1.27 8.92 -2.15
CA TYR A 48 -0.45 10.12 -2.32
C TYR A 48 -1.23 11.22 -3.03
N ASP A 49 -0.90 12.47 -2.73
CA ASP A 49 -1.57 13.63 -3.28
C ASP A 49 -0.73 14.28 -4.38
N LEU A 50 -1.24 14.31 -5.62
CA LEU A 50 -0.60 14.95 -6.76
C LEU A 50 -0.51 16.47 -6.60
N ALA A 51 -1.40 17.09 -5.81
CA ALA A 51 -1.35 18.52 -5.53
C ALA A 51 -0.10 18.97 -4.74
N ALA A 52 0.65 18.00 -4.18
CA ALA A 52 1.92 18.27 -3.52
C ALA A 52 3.08 18.53 -4.51
N PHE A 53 2.89 18.30 -5.81
CA PHE A 53 3.95 18.43 -6.82
C PHE A 53 3.81 19.74 -7.59
N ALA A 54 4.96 20.33 -7.94
CA ALA A 54 5.00 21.63 -8.61
C ALA A 54 4.98 21.52 -10.15
N TYR A 55 5.49 20.41 -10.71
CA TYR A 55 5.62 20.23 -12.16
C TYR A 55 5.68 18.76 -12.56
N SER A 56 5.45 18.47 -13.84
CA SER A 56 5.35 17.13 -14.39
C SER A 56 6.61 16.25 -14.24
N GLY A 57 7.78 16.84 -14.07
CA GLY A 57 9.03 16.14 -13.80
C GLY A 57 9.02 15.37 -12.48
N GLU A 58 8.18 15.77 -11.53
CA GLU A 58 8.02 15.14 -10.22
C GLU A 58 7.01 13.96 -10.23
N ARG A 59 6.43 13.61 -11.37
CA ARG A 59 5.34 12.62 -11.48
C ARG A 59 5.61 11.25 -10.83
N GLN A 60 6.87 10.85 -10.74
CA GLN A 60 7.27 9.57 -10.14
C GLN A 60 7.41 9.66 -8.61
N GLN A 61 7.53 10.86 -8.05
CA GLN A 61 7.74 11.05 -6.61
C GLN A 61 6.58 10.49 -5.78
N GLY A 62 5.35 10.55 -6.30
CA GLY A 62 4.18 9.98 -5.63
C GLY A 62 4.34 8.49 -5.33
N LEU A 63 4.70 7.71 -6.34
CA LEU A 63 4.91 6.26 -6.17
C LEU A 63 6.15 5.94 -5.34
N LEU A 64 7.25 6.67 -5.53
CA LEU A 64 8.46 6.51 -4.72
C LEU A 64 8.16 6.74 -3.23
N ASN A 65 7.55 7.86 -2.90
CA ASN A 65 7.21 8.19 -1.52
C ASN A 65 6.17 7.22 -0.93
N THR A 66 5.22 6.73 -1.74
CA THR A 66 4.29 5.67 -1.33
C THR A 66 5.03 4.39 -0.96
N GLY A 67 6.02 3.98 -1.75
CA GLY A 67 6.86 2.81 -1.45
C GLY A 67 7.61 2.96 -0.13
N LEU A 68 8.23 4.10 0.12
CA LEU A 68 8.90 4.41 1.38
C LEU A 68 7.94 4.38 2.57
N CYS A 69 6.76 5.00 2.42
CA CYS A 69 5.71 5.00 3.45
C CYS A 69 5.21 3.58 3.73
N THR A 70 4.98 2.80 2.68
CA THR A 70 4.53 1.41 2.78
C THR A 70 5.53 0.56 3.56
N MET A 71 6.81 0.67 3.23
CA MET A 71 7.84 -0.13 3.91
C MET A 71 7.93 0.20 5.39
N ASN A 72 7.90 1.49 5.76
CA ASN A 72 7.84 1.91 7.16
C ASN A 72 6.59 1.39 7.87
N PHE A 73 5.43 1.46 7.21
CA PHE A 73 4.18 0.97 7.77
C PHE A 73 4.20 -0.53 8.02
N VAL A 74 4.65 -1.32 7.05
CA VAL A 74 4.78 -2.78 7.15
C VAL A 74 5.77 -3.17 8.26
N ASN A 75 6.91 -2.49 8.35
CA ASN A 75 7.88 -2.72 9.44
C ASN A 75 7.27 -2.41 10.82
N ALA A 76 6.49 -1.33 10.93
CA ALA A 76 5.82 -0.99 12.17
C ALA A 76 4.76 -2.02 12.57
N LEU A 77 4.01 -2.58 11.61
CA LEU A 77 3.08 -3.69 11.84
C LEU A 77 3.83 -4.93 12.33
N HIS A 78 4.93 -5.30 11.66
CA HIS A 78 5.76 -6.44 12.04
C HIS A 78 6.31 -6.28 13.47
N ALA A 79 6.82 -5.11 13.82
CA ALA A 79 7.31 -4.81 15.16
C ALA A 79 6.22 -4.92 16.26
N LYS A 80 4.94 -4.89 15.86
CA LYS A 80 3.78 -5.10 16.74
C LYS A 80 3.23 -6.54 16.70
N GLY A 81 3.92 -7.46 16.03
CA GLY A 81 3.46 -8.85 15.88
C GLY A 81 2.27 -9.00 14.93
N ILE A 82 2.06 -8.04 14.04
CA ILE A 82 0.97 -8.05 13.05
C ILE A 82 1.53 -8.45 11.70
N GLY A 83 0.94 -9.50 11.10
CA GLY A 83 1.23 -9.92 9.74
C GLY A 83 0.68 -8.94 8.72
N SER A 84 1.39 -8.76 7.61
CA SER A 84 0.93 -7.88 6.54
C SER A 84 1.37 -8.36 5.16
N CYS A 85 0.58 -8.00 4.15
CA CYS A 85 0.88 -8.26 2.75
C CYS A 85 0.52 -7.04 1.90
N CYS A 86 1.47 -6.61 1.07
CA CYS A 86 1.22 -5.57 0.09
C CYS A 86 0.43 -6.16 -1.09
N LEU A 87 -0.69 -5.54 -1.41
CA LEU A 87 -1.60 -5.96 -2.46
C LEU A 87 -1.51 -4.98 -3.62
N GLN A 88 -1.31 -5.51 -4.80
CA GLN A 88 -1.17 -4.70 -6.00
C GLN A 88 -2.44 -3.90 -6.29
N TRP A 89 -2.27 -2.61 -6.60
CA TRP A 89 -3.31 -1.75 -7.14
C TRP A 89 -3.07 -1.52 -8.63
N SER A 90 -3.70 -2.31 -9.49
CA SER A 90 -3.59 -2.22 -10.96
C SER A 90 -4.95 -2.39 -11.63
N ASN A 91 -5.92 -1.67 -11.13
CA ASN A 91 -7.30 -1.73 -11.62
C ASN A 91 -7.51 -0.87 -12.84
N LYS A 92 -8.59 -1.16 -13.61
CA LYS A 92 -9.06 -0.31 -14.69
C LYS A 92 -9.38 1.09 -14.17
N HIS A 93 -9.21 2.10 -15.00
CA HIS A 93 -9.43 3.50 -14.60
C HIS A 93 -10.84 3.76 -14.04
N SER A 94 -11.86 3.08 -14.56
CA SER A 94 -13.23 3.17 -14.06
C SER A 94 -13.38 2.66 -12.62
N GLU A 95 -12.73 1.53 -12.30
CA GLU A 95 -12.74 0.92 -10.96
C GLU A 95 -11.93 1.76 -9.98
N ASP A 96 -10.74 2.21 -10.37
CA ASP A 96 -9.93 3.13 -9.57
C ASP A 96 -10.72 4.39 -9.21
N ARG A 97 -11.35 5.04 -10.20
CA ARG A 97 -12.19 6.22 -9.95
C ARG A 97 -13.35 5.91 -9.01
N ARG A 98 -14.02 4.78 -9.19
CA ARG A 98 -15.14 4.35 -8.34
C ARG A 98 -14.71 4.17 -6.89
N ILE A 99 -13.60 3.49 -6.67
CA ILE A 99 -13.08 3.24 -5.31
C ILE A 99 -12.58 4.54 -4.67
N ARG A 100 -11.87 5.39 -5.41
CA ARG A 100 -11.44 6.70 -4.88
C ARG A 100 -12.63 7.55 -4.43
N LYS A 101 -13.71 7.57 -5.22
CA LYS A 101 -14.95 8.26 -4.87
C LYS A 101 -15.61 7.65 -3.61
N LEU A 102 -15.65 6.32 -3.51
CA LEU A 102 -16.19 5.61 -2.35
C LEU A 102 -15.41 5.92 -1.07
N LEU A 103 -14.10 6.10 -1.18
CA LEU A 103 -13.21 6.48 -0.08
C LEU A 103 -13.24 7.98 0.25
N GLY A 104 -13.96 8.79 -0.51
CA GLY A 104 -13.99 10.25 -0.33
C GLY A 104 -12.66 10.93 -0.64
N LEU A 105 -11.83 10.34 -1.52
CA LEU A 105 -10.55 10.94 -1.89
C LEU A 105 -10.75 12.17 -2.79
N LYS A 106 -9.87 13.16 -2.64
CA LYS A 106 -9.81 14.31 -3.56
C LYS A 106 -9.45 13.85 -4.97
N ASP A 107 -9.78 14.68 -5.96
CA ASP A 107 -9.42 14.38 -7.36
C ASP A 107 -7.91 14.31 -7.59
N SER A 108 -7.12 14.98 -6.76
CA SER A 108 -5.66 14.91 -6.78
C SER A 108 -5.07 13.68 -6.08
N GLU A 109 -5.82 13.02 -5.20
CA GLU A 109 -5.32 11.85 -4.46
C GLU A 109 -5.36 10.58 -5.32
N ARG A 110 -4.33 9.76 -5.20
CA ARG A 110 -4.17 8.48 -5.90
C ARG A 110 -3.92 7.37 -4.91
N ILE A 111 -4.46 6.19 -5.20
CA ILE A 111 -4.15 4.97 -4.47
C ILE A 111 -2.80 4.46 -4.99
N GLY A 112 -1.85 4.28 -4.09
CA GLY A 112 -0.53 3.72 -4.43
C GLY A 112 -0.48 2.22 -4.19
N VAL A 113 -0.89 1.78 -3.00
CA VAL A 113 -0.88 0.37 -2.60
C VAL A 113 -1.95 0.11 -1.54
N ILE A 114 -2.44 -1.11 -1.47
CA ILE A 114 -3.27 -1.60 -0.37
C ILE A 114 -2.43 -2.56 0.47
N VAL A 115 -2.50 -2.45 1.78
CA VAL A 115 -1.88 -3.39 2.72
C VAL A 115 -3.00 -4.15 3.44
N GLY A 116 -3.01 -5.46 3.26
CA GLY A 116 -3.80 -6.36 4.09
C GLY A 116 -3.03 -6.66 5.37
N ALA A 117 -3.67 -6.62 6.52
CA ALA A 117 -3.03 -6.91 7.80
C ALA A 117 -3.93 -7.71 8.75
N GLY A 118 -3.31 -8.55 9.58
CA GLY A 118 -3.99 -9.38 10.56
C GLY A 118 -3.01 -10.07 11.49
N TYR A 119 -3.50 -10.68 12.55
CA TYR A 119 -2.68 -11.50 13.43
C TYR A 119 -2.37 -12.85 12.78
N TYR A 120 -1.18 -13.36 13.05
CA TYR A 120 -0.80 -14.71 12.63
C TYR A 120 -1.55 -15.76 13.47
N LEU A 121 -1.89 -16.86 12.84
CA LEU A 121 -2.17 -18.08 13.60
C LEU A 121 -0.83 -18.71 13.97
N PRO A 122 -0.64 -19.21 15.22
CA PRO A 122 0.65 -19.77 15.66
C PRO A 122 1.20 -20.89 14.78
N GLU A 123 0.30 -21.66 14.16
CA GLU A 123 0.61 -22.78 13.28
C GLU A 123 0.93 -22.38 11.83
N ASN A 124 0.76 -21.11 11.46
CA ASN A 124 0.98 -20.67 10.07
C ASN A 124 2.46 -20.60 9.74
N THR A 125 2.84 -21.25 8.66
CA THR A 125 4.15 -21.08 8.04
C THR A 125 4.10 -19.94 7.00
N ILE A 126 5.10 -19.08 7.03
CA ILE A 126 5.26 -18.01 6.04
C ILE A 126 6.23 -18.48 4.96
N PRO A 127 5.84 -18.47 3.67
CA PRO A 127 6.75 -18.82 2.59
C PRO A 127 7.98 -17.91 2.59
N CYS A 128 9.18 -18.51 2.54
CA CYS A 128 10.41 -17.76 2.38
C CYS A 128 10.69 -17.54 0.89
N SER A 129 10.75 -16.30 0.46
CA SER A 129 11.11 -15.97 -0.92
C SER A 129 12.63 -16.02 -1.11
N VAL A 130 13.07 -16.69 -2.17
CA VAL A 130 14.48 -16.66 -2.59
C VAL A 130 14.87 -15.21 -2.95
N ARG A 131 16.02 -14.78 -2.47
CA ARG A 131 16.57 -13.45 -2.77
C ARG A 131 17.74 -13.57 -3.74
N ARG A 132 17.92 -12.57 -4.59
CA ARG A 132 19.11 -12.50 -5.44
C ARG A 132 20.37 -12.30 -4.58
N PRO A 133 21.52 -12.82 -5.01
CA PRO A 133 22.78 -12.52 -4.35
C PRO A 133 23.09 -11.02 -4.46
N ILE A 134 23.91 -10.53 -3.54
CA ILE A 134 24.27 -9.09 -3.49
C ILE A 134 24.96 -8.63 -4.77
N SER A 135 25.72 -9.50 -5.42
CA SER A 135 26.39 -9.25 -6.70
C SER A 135 25.45 -8.83 -7.85
N ASP A 136 24.18 -9.28 -7.77
CA ASP A 136 23.17 -8.93 -8.80
C ASP A 136 22.47 -7.60 -8.51
N ILE A 137 22.65 -7.07 -7.30
CA ILE A 137 21.93 -5.90 -6.81
C ILE A 137 22.87 -4.70 -6.67
N TYR A 138 24.11 -4.95 -6.30
CA TYR A 138 25.12 -3.93 -6.05
C TYR A 138 26.21 -3.94 -7.13
N ARG A 139 26.56 -2.76 -7.63
CA ARG A 139 27.65 -2.54 -8.57
C ARG A 139 28.41 -1.28 -8.19
N GLU A 140 29.71 -1.36 -8.13
CA GLU A 140 30.62 -0.21 -8.07
C GLU A 140 30.95 0.29 -9.48
N VAL A 141 31.04 1.61 -9.67
CA VAL A 141 31.45 2.28 -10.92
C VAL A 141 32.48 3.35 -10.61
#